data_c511e644e584c9e71aa9dd2cfee8fe75
#
_entry.id   c511e644e584c9e71aa9dd2cfee8fe75
#
_cell.length_a   1.000
_cell.length_b   1.000
_cell.length_c   1.000
_cell.angle_alpha   90.00
_cell.angle_beta   90.00
_cell.angle_gamma   90.00
#
_symmetry.space_group_name_H-M   'P 1'
#
loop_
_entity.id
_entity.type
_entity.pdbx_description
1 polymer ?
#
loop_
_entity_poly.entity_id
_entity_poly.type
_entity_poly.pdbx_seq_one_letter_code
_entity_poly.pdbx_strand_id
1 'polypeptide(L)'
;MLVAAPAAVAAPPPLRGLGTADDPAGTIRVMGRNLYLGADTDVALELIPDLPAASQFMWEQVAATDFDRRVTLLAEEAAASKPDVIGIQEATIWSCRPNPWNSPVTVFDFTEQFLEATAVAGVPYKVAERDGITAQNPGYGIPPIPFLTTVNDPTTFQPLFGSDTADCGLVTGDALLVREDIAKDVLAVGTSEYEERFPVVPVAFELDRGYAWADIAIAGTTVRVVTTHLESGWKGVDMVPSAEQARQLVADLSTTTVPLIVLGDFNSDPRDPRVAGSSNPGGSNPGGQPEASATCEAQPEPVTAANADRNCSAYWTMIEAGYTDSGPDAMDPKNRTWGANADLAGPKPERLEVSLEQGNDAGFTDRLDFVFTRNGATPVRTEVFGNIWPDTDQVWSCDDSSQIATTEASSAILADNGLGEAISGRGVCLPTDHAGLLAVVDVSAGPAGSIAQPAPPDHSSLRIDLLGWLLIIMGVLLLVLILIIWGFYRLATRGRRRRRRAEAAAADGRA
;
A
#
# COMPACT_ATOMS: atom_id res chain seq x y z
N MET A 1 -21.94 19.74 42.98
CA MET A 1 -21.63 18.70 42.00
C MET A 1 -20.13 18.72 41.83
N LEU A 2 -19.41 17.73 42.38
CA LEU A 2 -18.00 17.55 42.12
C LEU A 2 -17.91 16.80 40.78
N VAL A 3 -17.33 17.43 39.79
CA VAL A 3 -16.95 16.77 38.52
C VAL A 3 -15.72 15.93 38.86
N ALA A 4 -15.86 14.63 38.83
CA ALA A 4 -14.71 13.72 38.91
C ALA A 4 -13.79 13.98 37.72
N ALA A 5 -12.50 14.20 37.98
CA ALA A 5 -11.49 14.25 36.93
C ALA A 5 -11.47 12.88 36.22
N PRO A 6 -11.28 12.83 34.88
CA PRO A 6 -11.12 11.56 34.18
C PRO A 6 -9.92 10.81 34.78
N ALA A 7 -10.10 9.54 35.05
CA ALA A 7 -9.01 8.67 35.49
C ALA A 7 -7.93 8.71 34.41
N ALA A 8 -6.69 8.99 34.82
CA ALA A 8 -5.54 8.85 33.92
C ALA A 8 -5.52 7.40 33.42
N VAL A 9 -5.64 7.24 32.12
CA VAL A 9 -5.40 5.94 31.46
C VAL A 9 -3.96 5.57 31.79
N ALA A 10 -3.75 4.40 32.40
CA ALA A 10 -2.40 3.90 32.65
C ALA A 10 -1.71 3.78 31.28
N ALA A 11 -0.44 4.22 31.23
CA ALA A 11 0.35 4.00 30.03
C ALA A 11 0.36 2.49 29.74
N PRO A 12 0.15 2.07 28.48
CA PRO A 12 0.23 0.66 28.12
C PRO A 12 1.59 0.10 28.53
N PRO A 13 1.67 -1.18 28.94
CA PRO A 13 2.94 -1.81 29.22
C PRO A 13 3.85 -1.72 27.98
N PRO A 14 5.17 -1.58 28.16
CA PRO A 14 6.08 -1.52 27.03
C PRO A 14 5.95 -2.79 26.20
N LEU A 15 5.74 -2.64 24.89
CA LEU A 15 5.80 -3.74 23.94
C LEU A 15 7.12 -4.50 24.16
N ARG A 16 7.05 -5.82 24.25
CA ARG A 16 8.23 -6.63 24.54
C ARG A 16 9.26 -6.41 23.45
N GLY A 17 10.45 -5.97 23.81
CA GLY A 17 11.57 -5.76 22.90
C GLY A 17 11.74 -4.35 22.34
N LEU A 18 10.68 -3.53 22.23
CA LEU A 18 10.73 -2.18 21.64
C LEU A 18 11.29 -1.09 22.59
N GLY A 19 12.06 -1.48 23.60
CA GLY A 19 12.63 -0.52 24.56
C GLY A 19 13.49 0.56 23.90
N THR A 20 13.38 1.79 24.40
CA THR A 20 14.29 2.91 24.08
C THR A 20 15.63 2.68 24.79
N ALA A 21 16.43 1.66 24.39
CA ALA A 21 17.84 1.64 24.76
C ALA A 21 18.52 2.88 24.16
N ASP A 22 19.52 3.41 24.84
CA ASP A 22 20.33 4.50 24.31
C ASP A 22 20.99 4.00 23.01
N ASP A 23 20.44 4.40 21.87
CA ASP A 23 21.00 4.04 20.57
C ASP A 23 22.33 4.78 20.39
N PRO A 24 23.32 4.17 19.72
CA PRO A 24 24.60 4.82 19.44
C PRO A 24 24.41 6.13 18.67
N ALA A 25 25.32 7.08 18.90
CA ALA A 25 25.32 8.31 18.13
C ALA A 25 25.56 8.03 16.64
N GLY A 26 24.80 8.69 15.75
CA GLY A 26 24.88 8.46 14.30
C GLY A 26 24.00 7.33 13.80
N THR A 27 23.05 6.88 14.62
CA THR A 27 22.01 5.95 14.17
C THR A 27 20.71 6.66 13.85
N ILE A 28 19.90 6.01 13.01
CA ILE A 28 18.51 6.35 12.73
C ILE A 28 17.64 5.14 13.07
N ARG A 29 16.50 5.38 13.63
CA ARG A 29 15.50 4.37 13.95
C ARG A 29 14.39 4.42 12.91
N VAL A 30 14.17 3.31 12.18
CA VAL A 30 13.14 3.23 11.14
C VAL A 30 12.16 2.09 11.44
N MET A 31 10.89 2.30 11.09
CA MET A 31 9.82 1.33 11.24
C MET A 31 9.11 1.15 9.89
N GLY A 32 8.88 -0.10 9.47
CA GLY A 32 7.98 -0.46 8.39
C GLY A 32 6.66 -0.98 8.96
N ARG A 33 5.53 -0.48 8.45
CA ARG A 33 4.21 -0.90 8.93
C ARG A 33 3.16 -0.87 7.84
N ASN A 34 2.74 -2.04 7.35
CA ASN A 34 1.55 -2.15 6.54
C ASN A 34 0.32 -1.94 7.44
N LEU A 35 -0.56 -0.99 7.07
CA LEU A 35 -1.73 -0.60 7.87
C LEU A 35 -2.94 -1.51 7.64
N TYR A 36 -2.88 -2.35 6.61
CA TYR A 36 -3.99 -3.14 6.11
C TYR A 36 -5.16 -2.27 5.66
N LEU A 37 -5.45 -2.26 4.36
CA LEU A 37 -6.53 -1.45 3.75
C LEU A 37 -7.93 -1.79 4.28
N GLY A 38 -8.05 -2.89 5.02
CA GLY A 38 -9.24 -3.28 5.75
C GLY A 38 -10.11 -4.34 5.06
N ALA A 39 -9.72 -4.83 3.88
CA ALA A 39 -10.48 -5.82 3.13
C ALA A 39 -9.59 -6.77 2.33
N ASP A 40 -10.08 -8.01 2.12
CA ASP A 40 -9.46 -9.01 1.26
C ASP A 40 -9.72 -8.67 -0.21
N THR A 41 -8.70 -8.15 -0.88
CA THR A 41 -8.78 -7.78 -2.28
C THR A 41 -8.91 -8.98 -3.20
N ASP A 42 -8.35 -10.14 -2.85
CA ASP A 42 -8.41 -11.36 -3.65
C ASP A 42 -9.85 -11.83 -3.82
N VAL A 43 -10.61 -11.87 -2.71
CA VAL A 43 -12.04 -12.22 -2.74
C VAL A 43 -12.85 -11.18 -3.52
N ALA A 44 -12.58 -9.90 -3.35
CA ALA A 44 -13.27 -8.84 -4.09
C ALA A 44 -13.08 -9.01 -5.61
N LEU A 45 -11.89 -9.41 -6.01
CA LEU A 45 -11.55 -9.58 -7.41
C LEU A 45 -12.10 -10.88 -8.00
N GLU A 46 -12.27 -11.95 -7.22
CA GLU A 46 -13.00 -13.15 -7.63
C GLU A 46 -14.49 -12.86 -7.91
N LEU A 47 -15.06 -11.82 -7.32
CA LEU A 47 -16.43 -11.39 -7.58
C LEU A 47 -16.61 -10.63 -8.91
N ILE A 48 -15.54 -10.18 -9.55
CA ILE A 48 -15.62 -9.53 -10.87
C ILE A 48 -16.15 -10.56 -11.92
N PRO A 49 -17.11 -10.18 -12.77
CA PRO A 49 -17.51 -8.81 -13.16
C PRO A 49 -18.63 -8.16 -12.34
N ASP A 50 -19.09 -8.75 -11.25
CA ASP A 50 -20.11 -8.12 -10.39
C ASP A 50 -19.45 -7.06 -9.49
N LEU A 51 -19.11 -5.91 -10.07
CA LEU A 51 -18.47 -4.80 -9.37
C LEU A 51 -19.26 -4.30 -8.15
N PRO A 52 -20.60 -4.19 -8.17
CA PRO A 52 -21.35 -3.83 -6.97
C PRO A 52 -21.17 -4.83 -5.82
N ALA A 53 -21.18 -6.15 -6.11
CA ALA A 53 -20.96 -7.17 -5.10
C ALA A 53 -19.54 -7.12 -4.53
N ALA A 54 -18.52 -6.94 -5.39
CA ALA A 54 -17.12 -6.78 -4.98
C ALA A 54 -16.94 -5.55 -4.07
N SER A 55 -17.51 -4.41 -4.45
CA SER A 55 -17.43 -3.18 -3.67
C SER A 55 -18.18 -3.28 -2.35
N GLN A 56 -19.35 -3.92 -2.35
CA GLN A 56 -20.13 -4.18 -1.13
C GLN A 56 -19.33 -5.04 -0.14
N PHE A 57 -18.73 -6.12 -0.63
CA PHE A 57 -17.89 -7.01 0.17
C PHE A 57 -16.73 -6.25 0.82
N MET A 58 -15.97 -5.48 0.03
CA MET A 58 -14.87 -4.68 0.56
C MET A 58 -15.33 -3.69 1.62
N TRP A 59 -16.44 -2.97 1.37
CA TRP A 59 -16.95 -2.01 2.34
C TRP A 59 -17.38 -2.66 3.66
N GLU A 60 -18.05 -3.80 3.61
CA GLU A 60 -18.46 -4.55 4.80
C GLU A 60 -17.24 -4.99 5.63
N GLN A 61 -16.17 -5.44 4.97
CA GLN A 61 -14.94 -5.79 5.66
C GLN A 61 -14.24 -4.58 6.28
N VAL A 62 -14.09 -3.48 5.53
CA VAL A 62 -13.48 -2.24 6.06
C VAL A 62 -14.24 -1.73 7.28
N ALA A 63 -15.57 -1.76 7.24
CA ALA A 63 -16.39 -1.40 8.38
C ALA A 63 -16.21 -2.35 9.57
N ALA A 64 -16.07 -3.65 9.31
CA ALA A 64 -15.87 -4.67 10.34
C ALA A 64 -14.47 -4.61 10.97
N THR A 65 -13.43 -4.34 10.18
CA THR A 65 -12.04 -4.23 10.65
C THR A 65 -11.72 -2.92 11.36
N ASP A 66 -12.65 -1.97 11.40
CA ASP A 66 -12.71 -0.77 12.25
C ASP A 66 -11.35 -0.08 12.47
N PHE A 67 -10.92 0.69 11.48
CA PHE A 67 -9.61 1.35 11.54
C PHE A 67 -9.50 2.35 12.70
N ASP A 68 -10.61 2.98 13.12
CA ASP A 68 -10.59 3.92 14.26
C ASP A 68 -10.11 3.25 15.56
N ARG A 69 -10.39 1.95 15.73
CA ARG A 69 -9.90 1.17 16.87
C ARG A 69 -8.49 0.66 16.64
N ARG A 70 -8.20 0.13 15.45
CA ARG A 70 -6.88 -0.42 15.10
C ARG A 70 -5.78 0.63 15.19
N VAL A 71 -6.06 1.83 14.72
CA VAL A 71 -5.09 2.93 14.67
C VAL A 71 -4.55 3.32 16.04
N THR A 72 -5.31 3.14 17.10
CA THR A 72 -4.86 3.39 18.46
C THR A 72 -3.68 2.49 18.84
N LEU A 73 -3.78 1.18 18.56
CA LEU A 73 -2.69 0.22 18.81
C LEU A 73 -1.47 0.50 17.94
N LEU A 74 -1.68 0.79 16.65
CA LEU A 74 -0.61 1.14 15.73
C LEU A 74 0.14 2.41 16.20
N ALA A 75 -0.57 3.38 16.73
CA ALA A 75 0.02 4.59 17.31
C ALA A 75 0.78 4.31 18.62
N GLU A 76 0.29 3.39 19.46
CA GLU A 76 0.97 2.93 20.67
C GLU A 76 2.28 2.19 20.34
N GLU A 77 2.32 1.36 19.28
CA GLU A 77 3.55 0.76 18.75
C GLU A 77 4.58 1.83 18.38
N ALA A 78 4.15 2.87 17.64
CA ALA A 78 5.00 3.98 17.26
C ALA A 78 5.48 4.79 18.49
N ALA A 79 4.60 5.02 19.47
CA ALA A 79 4.94 5.75 20.69
C ALA A 79 5.90 4.98 21.60
N ALA A 80 5.78 3.65 21.66
CA ALA A 80 6.66 2.79 22.44
C ALA A 80 8.07 2.71 21.85
N SER A 81 8.19 2.60 20.53
CA SER A 81 9.46 2.42 19.81
C SER A 81 10.11 3.74 19.39
N LYS A 82 9.34 4.82 19.23
CA LYS A 82 9.76 6.16 18.82
C LYS A 82 10.69 6.15 17.62
N PRO A 83 10.30 5.56 16.49
CA PRO A 83 11.13 5.62 15.29
C PRO A 83 11.31 7.07 14.83
N ASP A 84 12.44 7.36 14.21
CA ASP A 84 12.67 8.65 13.57
C ASP A 84 11.85 8.77 12.29
N VAL A 85 11.71 7.64 11.58
CA VAL A 85 10.96 7.54 10.33
C VAL A 85 10.09 6.28 10.34
N ILE A 86 8.86 6.41 9.86
CA ILE A 86 7.93 5.29 9.64
C ILE A 86 7.59 5.25 8.15
N GLY A 87 7.82 4.10 7.49
CA GLY A 87 7.25 3.82 6.18
C GLY A 87 5.95 3.05 6.36
N ILE A 88 4.85 3.65 5.96
CA ILE A 88 3.53 3.01 5.98
C ILE A 88 3.15 2.55 4.59
N GLN A 89 2.53 1.37 4.51
CA GLN A 89 1.94 0.79 3.31
C GLN A 89 0.43 0.67 3.53
N GLU A 90 -0.32 0.56 2.44
CA GLU A 90 -1.78 0.55 2.45
C GLU A 90 -2.39 1.77 3.16
N ALA A 91 -1.75 2.92 2.96
CA ALA A 91 -2.22 4.22 3.43
C ALA A 91 -3.48 4.62 2.64
N THR A 92 -4.61 4.09 3.06
CA THR A 92 -5.84 4.09 2.27
C THR A 92 -6.76 5.25 2.63
N ILE A 93 -7.31 5.87 1.59
CA ILE A 93 -8.39 6.87 1.71
C ILE A 93 -9.66 6.27 1.09
N TRP A 94 -10.69 6.10 1.90
CA TRP A 94 -12.02 5.71 1.45
C TRP A 94 -12.90 6.94 1.30
N SER A 95 -13.55 7.06 0.15
CA SER A 95 -14.44 8.20 -0.17
C SER A 95 -15.76 7.71 -0.72
N CYS A 96 -16.85 8.30 -0.24
CA CYS A 96 -18.20 7.95 -0.65
C CYS A 96 -19.01 9.18 -1.07
N ARG A 97 -20.03 8.97 -1.91
CA ARG A 97 -20.97 9.99 -2.34
C ARG A 97 -22.39 9.41 -2.49
N PRO A 98 -23.44 10.22 -2.33
CA PRO A 98 -24.82 9.72 -2.41
C PRO A 98 -25.23 9.29 -3.83
N ASN A 99 -24.58 9.80 -4.86
CA ASN A 99 -24.82 9.45 -6.27
C ASN A 99 -23.69 10.05 -7.16
N PRO A 100 -23.60 9.65 -8.44
CA PRO A 100 -22.53 10.09 -9.37
C PRO A 100 -22.41 11.59 -9.61
N TRP A 101 -23.43 12.38 -9.27
CA TRP A 101 -23.47 13.82 -9.49
C TRP A 101 -22.89 14.63 -8.34
N ASN A 102 -22.63 14.00 -7.20
CA ASN A 102 -22.06 14.61 -6.02
C ASN A 102 -20.56 14.34 -5.95
N SER A 103 -19.80 15.29 -5.40
CA SER A 103 -18.41 15.07 -5.05
C SER A 103 -18.32 14.05 -3.93
N PRO A 104 -17.36 13.11 -3.98
CA PRO A 104 -17.10 12.22 -2.86
C PRO A 104 -16.67 12.99 -1.60
N VAL A 105 -17.01 12.47 -0.45
CA VAL A 105 -16.48 12.88 0.85
C VAL A 105 -15.61 11.76 1.41
N THR A 106 -14.51 12.12 2.05
CA THR A 106 -13.64 11.16 2.74
C THR A 106 -14.39 10.58 3.94
N VAL A 107 -14.40 9.26 4.05
CA VAL A 107 -14.99 8.52 5.18
C VAL A 107 -13.88 8.01 6.09
N PHE A 108 -12.81 7.47 5.52
CA PHE A 108 -11.59 7.09 6.23
C PHE A 108 -10.39 7.70 5.51
N ASP A 109 -9.45 8.22 6.27
CA ASP A 109 -8.10 8.59 5.83
C ASP A 109 -7.10 7.98 6.82
N PHE A 110 -6.56 6.82 6.45
CA PHE A 110 -5.69 6.05 7.36
C PHE A 110 -4.43 6.80 7.73
N THR A 111 -3.88 7.58 6.81
CA THR A 111 -2.69 8.41 7.12
C THR A 111 -3.02 9.48 8.14
N GLU A 112 -4.08 10.26 7.91
CA GLU A 112 -4.46 11.35 8.82
C GLU A 112 -4.84 10.80 10.19
N GLN A 113 -5.66 9.73 10.23
CA GLN A 113 -6.06 9.08 11.49
C GLN A 113 -4.84 8.53 12.26
N PHE A 114 -3.84 7.97 11.56
CA PHE A 114 -2.61 7.49 12.19
C PHE A 114 -1.79 8.65 12.76
N LEU A 115 -1.66 9.77 12.04
CA LEU A 115 -0.96 10.96 12.51
C LEU A 115 -1.64 11.54 13.75
N GLU A 116 -2.97 11.67 13.76
CA GLU A 116 -3.74 12.12 14.90
C GLU A 116 -3.56 11.20 16.11
N ALA A 117 -3.63 9.88 15.90
CA ALA A 117 -3.46 8.89 16.96
C ALA A 117 -2.05 8.93 17.57
N THR A 118 -0.99 9.08 16.75
CA THR A 118 0.39 9.22 17.26
C THR A 118 0.57 10.50 18.09
N ALA A 119 -0.07 11.59 17.70
CA ALA A 119 -0.07 12.83 18.49
C ALA A 119 -0.79 12.64 19.83
N VAL A 120 -1.92 11.92 19.86
CA VAL A 120 -2.63 11.55 21.09
C VAL A 120 -1.77 10.65 21.97
N ALA A 121 -1.03 9.71 21.37
CA ALA A 121 -0.08 8.84 22.09
C ALA A 121 1.18 9.59 22.60
N GLY A 122 1.32 10.88 22.28
CA GLY A 122 2.38 11.76 22.77
C GLY A 122 3.69 11.71 21.98
N VAL A 123 3.68 11.12 20.79
CA VAL A 123 4.82 11.08 19.85
C VAL A 123 4.32 11.49 18.47
N PRO A 124 4.15 12.78 18.19
CA PRO A 124 3.58 13.24 16.93
C PRO A 124 4.50 13.00 15.74
N TYR A 125 3.88 12.57 14.64
CA TYR A 125 4.50 12.41 13.33
C TYR A 125 3.80 13.28 12.30
N LYS A 126 4.44 13.47 11.17
CA LYS A 126 3.85 14.05 9.98
C LYS A 126 4.42 13.40 8.71
N VAL A 127 3.72 13.52 7.61
CA VAL A 127 4.27 13.11 6.30
C VAL A 127 5.55 13.92 6.04
N ALA A 128 6.61 13.24 5.62
CA ALA A 128 7.85 13.92 5.25
C ALA A 128 7.58 14.88 4.09
N GLU A 129 7.95 16.14 4.29
CA GLU A 129 7.66 17.22 3.35
C GLU A 129 8.87 18.12 3.17
N ARG A 130 9.08 18.60 1.94
CA ARG A 130 10.03 19.65 1.62
C ARG A 130 9.54 20.49 0.46
N ASP A 131 9.53 21.81 0.63
CA ASP A 131 9.18 22.80 -0.41
C ASP A 131 7.80 22.56 -1.06
N GLY A 132 6.83 22.06 -0.29
CA GLY A 132 5.47 21.76 -0.74
C GLY A 132 5.33 20.41 -1.46
N ILE A 133 6.38 19.60 -1.49
CA ILE A 133 6.35 18.21 -1.99
C ILE A 133 6.30 17.28 -0.79
N THR A 134 5.45 16.26 -0.84
CA THR A 134 5.31 15.24 0.21
C THR A 134 5.87 13.91 -0.26
N ALA A 135 6.42 13.13 0.68
CA ALA A 135 6.84 11.75 0.46
C ALA A 135 5.63 10.82 0.65
N GLN A 136 4.60 11.00 -0.18
CA GLN A 136 3.39 10.20 -0.19
C GLN A 136 3.07 9.79 -1.63
N ASN A 137 3.22 8.50 -1.91
CA ASN A 137 2.81 7.90 -3.18
C ASN A 137 1.34 7.51 -3.07
N PRO A 138 0.45 8.09 -3.88
CA PRO A 138 -0.97 7.75 -3.81
C PRO A 138 -1.28 6.32 -4.26
N GLY A 139 -0.36 5.65 -4.99
CA GLY A 139 -0.59 4.30 -5.49
C GLY A 139 -1.75 4.24 -6.50
N TYR A 140 -2.64 3.26 -6.33
CA TYR A 140 -3.79 3.08 -7.23
C TYR A 140 -5.10 3.52 -6.59
N GLY A 141 -6.09 3.83 -7.44
CA GLY A 141 -7.42 4.23 -7.01
C GLY A 141 -8.52 3.42 -7.69
N ILE A 142 -9.49 2.99 -6.89
CA ILE A 142 -10.75 2.43 -7.39
C ILE A 142 -11.78 3.56 -7.37
N PRO A 143 -12.33 3.95 -8.54
CA PRO A 143 -13.33 5.01 -8.60
C PRO A 143 -14.60 4.62 -7.83
N PRO A 144 -15.40 5.60 -7.35
CA PRO A 144 -16.62 5.30 -6.62
C PRO A 144 -17.60 4.43 -7.43
N ILE A 145 -17.87 3.23 -6.88
CA ILE A 145 -18.77 2.21 -7.43
C ILE A 145 -20.03 2.17 -6.55
N PRO A 146 -21.23 1.97 -7.12
CA PRO A 146 -22.47 1.89 -6.34
C PRO A 146 -22.45 0.73 -5.34
N PHE A 147 -22.78 1.05 -4.09
CA PHE A 147 -23.05 0.09 -3.02
C PHE A 147 -24.54 -0.14 -2.85
N LEU A 148 -24.88 -1.32 -2.40
CA LEU A 148 -26.28 -1.72 -2.18
C LEU A 148 -26.75 -1.52 -0.74
N THR A 149 -25.92 -0.95 0.13
CA THR A 149 -26.19 -0.78 1.55
C THR A 149 -26.00 0.66 2.02
N THR A 150 -26.54 0.95 3.19
CA THR A 150 -26.31 2.24 3.86
C THR A 150 -24.86 2.36 4.30
N VAL A 151 -24.24 3.48 3.96
CA VAL A 151 -22.92 3.85 4.46
C VAL A 151 -23.11 4.72 5.70
N ASN A 152 -22.56 4.26 6.80
CA ASN A 152 -22.58 4.97 8.07
C ASN A 152 -21.29 5.77 8.28
N ASP A 153 -21.42 6.89 8.95
CA ASP A 153 -20.29 7.61 9.52
C ASP A 153 -19.61 6.72 10.59
N PRO A 154 -18.30 6.49 10.49
CA PRO A 154 -17.59 5.54 11.38
C PRO A 154 -17.60 5.99 12.85
N THR A 155 -17.69 7.29 13.13
CA THR A 155 -17.65 7.84 14.49
C THR A 155 -19.03 7.86 15.13
N THR A 156 -20.06 8.28 14.37
CA THR A 156 -21.42 8.47 14.90
C THR A 156 -22.34 7.28 14.67
N PHE A 157 -21.96 6.35 13.81
CA PHE A 157 -22.76 5.19 13.35
C PHE A 157 -24.12 5.57 12.74
N GLN A 158 -24.26 6.82 12.30
CA GLN A 158 -25.47 7.30 11.64
C GLN A 158 -25.28 7.26 10.10
N PRO A 159 -26.38 7.04 9.34
CA PRO A 159 -26.30 7.07 7.89
C PRO A 159 -25.69 8.37 7.37
N LEU A 160 -24.57 8.26 6.65
CA LEU A 160 -23.80 9.41 6.17
C LEU A 160 -24.61 10.26 5.18
N PHE A 161 -25.43 9.62 4.34
CA PHE A 161 -26.20 10.29 3.29
C PHE A 161 -27.72 10.14 3.47
N GLY A 162 -28.19 9.45 4.51
CA GLY A 162 -29.61 9.21 4.74
C GLY A 162 -30.30 8.39 3.64
N SER A 163 -29.55 7.66 2.83
CA SER A 163 -30.05 6.76 1.78
C SER A 163 -29.54 5.34 2.01
N ASP A 164 -30.19 4.37 1.37
CA ASP A 164 -29.80 2.96 1.46
C ASP A 164 -28.71 2.58 0.45
N THR A 165 -28.20 3.54 -0.32
CA THR A 165 -27.16 3.32 -1.33
C THR A 165 -26.17 4.47 -1.37
N ALA A 166 -24.94 4.18 -1.70
CA ALA A 166 -23.89 5.16 -1.96
C ALA A 166 -22.95 4.65 -3.06
N ASP A 167 -22.21 5.57 -3.69
CA ASP A 167 -21.05 5.21 -4.52
C ASP A 167 -19.82 5.38 -3.66
N CYS A 168 -19.04 4.33 -3.41
CA CYS A 168 -17.77 4.42 -2.68
C CYS A 168 -16.61 3.92 -3.51
N GLY A 169 -15.45 4.47 -3.25
CA GLY A 169 -14.18 4.10 -3.84
C GLY A 169 -13.03 4.34 -2.87
N LEU A 170 -11.84 3.96 -3.28
CA LEU A 170 -10.64 4.12 -2.47
C LEU A 170 -9.46 4.60 -3.30
N VAL A 171 -8.48 5.18 -2.61
CA VAL A 171 -7.11 5.34 -3.09
C VAL A 171 -6.20 4.73 -2.03
N THR A 172 -5.26 3.89 -2.42
CA THR A 172 -4.33 3.24 -1.49
C THR A 172 -2.91 3.33 -2.02
N GLY A 173 -1.98 3.68 -1.13
CA GLY A 173 -0.58 3.89 -1.48
C GLY A 173 0.32 3.83 -0.25
N ASP A 174 1.44 4.54 -0.32
CA ASP A 174 2.51 4.49 0.68
C ASP A 174 2.94 5.89 1.10
N ALA A 175 3.40 6.03 2.33
CA ALA A 175 3.98 7.30 2.78
C ALA A 175 5.17 7.10 3.72
N LEU A 176 6.09 8.07 3.71
CA LEU A 176 7.11 8.22 4.75
C LEU A 176 6.67 9.26 5.75
N LEU A 177 6.57 8.84 7.00
CA LEU A 177 6.28 9.72 8.12
C LEU A 177 7.58 10.01 8.87
N VAL A 178 7.78 11.23 9.29
CA VAL A 178 8.90 11.64 10.13
C VAL A 178 8.39 12.16 11.47
N ARG A 179 9.09 11.84 12.56
CA ARG A 179 8.76 12.39 13.86
C ARG A 179 8.92 13.91 13.82
N GLU A 180 8.00 14.67 14.39
CA GLU A 180 7.94 16.13 14.23
C GLU A 180 9.22 16.85 14.64
N ASP A 181 9.93 16.36 15.66
CA ASP A 181 11.16 17.01 16.17
C ASP A 181 12.33 16.97 15.16
N ILE A 182 12.34 15.95 14.26
CA ILE A 182 13.35 15.83 13.20
C ILE A 182 12.86 16.28 11.82
N ALA A 183 11.61 16.67 11.68
CA ALA A 183 11.05 17.09 10.37
C ALA A 183 11.80 18.27 9.73
N LYS A 184 12.43 19.12 10.55
CA LYS A 184 13.32 20.21 10.09
C LYS A 184 14.59 19.72 9.39
N ASP A 185 14.99 18.48 9.65
CA ASP A 185 16.21 17.85 9.14
C ASP A 185 15.96 17.12 7.81
N VAL A 186 14.72 17.13 7.30
CA VAL A 186 14.36 16.68 5.96
C VAL A 186 14.93 17.65 4.92
N LEU A 187 15.77 17.15 4.02
CA LEU A 187 16.51 17.90 3.01
C LEU A 187 15.83 17.88 1.65
N ALA A 188 15.26 16.73 1.27
CA ALA A 188 14.53 16.52 0.02
C ALA A 188 13.57 15.36 0.19
N VAL A 189 12.50 15.34 -0.59
CA VAL A 189 11.51 14.26 -0.65
C VAL A 189 10.99 14.12 -2.07
N GLY A 190 10.39 12.98 -2.35
CA GLY A 190 9.66 12.75 -3.59
C GLY A 190 9.04 11.36 -3.64
N THR A 191 8.45 11.08 -4.79
CA THR A 191 7.83 9.79 -5.11
C THR A 191 8.23 9.38 -6.51
N SER A 192 8.05 8.12 -6.84
CA SER A 192 8.12 7.61 -8.21
C SER A 192 7.18 6.42 -8.36
N GLU A 193 6.65 6.22 -9.56
CA GLU A 193 5.81 5.06 -9.89
C GLU A 193 6.65 3.97 -10.55
N TYR A 194 6.19 2.71 -10.45
CA TYR A 194 6.76 1.63 -11.23
C TYR A 194 6.16 1.60 -12.64
N GLU A 195 6.99 1.26 -13.62
CA GLU A 195 6.54 1.05 -15.00
C GLU A 195 5.72 -0.23 -15.14
N GLU A 196 6.12 -1.27 -14.37
CA GLU A 196 5.39 -2.54 -14.32
C GLU A 196 4.14 -2.41 -13.45
N ARG A 197 2.98 -2.76 -14.02
CA ARG A 197 1.66 -2.63 -13.44
C ARG A 197 0.91 -3.94 -13.52
N PHE A 198 -0.01 -4.15 -12.62
CA PHE A 198 -0.86 -5.32 -12.61
C PHE A 198 -2.20 -5.03 -13.30
N PRO A 199 -2.50 -5.66 -14.45
CA PRO A 199 -3.76 -5.45 -15.16
C PRO A 199 -4.88 -6.29 -14.54
N VAL A 200 -5.66 -5.73 -13.64
CA VAL A 200 -6.86 -6.36 -13.06
C VAL A 200 -7.92 -6.59 -14.13
N VAL A 201 -8.23 -5.56 -14.91
CA VAL A 201 -9.08 -5.66 -16.11
C VAL A 201 -8.26 -5.10 -17.26
N PRO A 202 -7.81 -5.94 -18.21
CA PRO A 202 -6.95 -5.49 -19.29
C PRO A 202 -7.47 -4.23 -19.97
N VAL A 203 -6.61 -3.21 -20.10
CA VAL A 203 -6.91 -1.90 -20.70
C VAL A 203 -7.87 -1.01 -19.90
N ALA A 204 -8.55 -1.53 -18.88
CA ALA A 204 -9.58 -0.78 -18.16
C ALA A 204 -9.20 -0.43 -16.71
N PHE A 205 -8.48 -1.30 -16.05
CA PHE A 205 -8.08 -1.10 -14.65
C PHE A 205 -6.74 -1.79 -14.37
N GLU A 206 -5.76 -1.02 -13.95
CA GLU A 206 -4.43 -1.48 -13.56
C GLU A 206 -4.15 -1.03 -12.13
N LEU A 207 -3.43 -1.83 -11.36
CA LEU A 207 -2.90 -1.46 -10.06
C LEU A 207 -1.54 -0.78 -10.26
N ASP A 208 -1.44 0.46 -9.82
CA ASP A 208 -0.24 1.25 -9.85
C ASP A 208 0.47 1.16 -8.50
N ARG A 209 1.74 0.80 -8.53
CA ARG A 209 2.61 0.79 -7.35
C ARG A 209 3.75 1.77 -7.56
N GLY A 210 4.45 2.11 -6.47
CA GLY A 210 5.58 3.01 -6.53
C GLY A 210 6.34 3.05 -5.22
N TYR A 211 7.10 4.10 -5.02
CA TYR A 211 7.82 4.33 -3.78
C TYR A 211 7.84 5.82 -3.41
N ALA A 212 7.97 6.08 -2.11
CA ALA A 212 8.23 7.41 -1.58
C ALA A 212 9.61 7.45 -0.93
N TRP A 213 10.31 8.58 -1.02
CA TRP A 213 11.65 8.72 -0.49
C TRP A 213 11.87 10.06 0.20
N ALA A 214 12.81 10.07 1.15
CA ALA A 214 13.28 11.28 1.83
C ALA A 214 14.79 11.23 2.06
N ASP A 215 15.47 12.34 1.86
CA ASP A 215 16.84 12.59 2.33
C ASP A 215 16.76 13.32 3.67
N ILE A 216 17.39 12.76 4.70
CA ILE A 216 17.29 13.27 6.07
C ILE A 216 18.71 13.47 6.63
N ALA A 217 18.96 14.59 7.31
CA ALA A 217 20.21 14.84 7.99
C ALA A 217 20.23 14.18 9.37
N ILE A 218 21.11 13.21 9.58
CA ILE A 218 21.30 12.51 10.85
C ILE A 218 22.75 12.69 11.31
N ALA A 219 22.95 13.35 12.44
CA ALA A 219 24.28 13.59 13.03
C ALA A 219 25.33 14.13 12.03
N GLY A 220 24.92 14.96 11.06
CA GLY A 220 25.81 15.55 10.06
C GLY A 220 26.08 14.69 8.82
N THR A 221 25.39 13.59 8.68
CA THR A 221 25.37 12.72 7.48
C THR A 221 24.00 12.74 6.85
N THR A 222 23.90 12.76 5.53
CA THR A 222 22.63 12.54 4.83
C THR A 222 22.36 11.04 4.75
N VAL A 223 21.16 10.62 5.07
CA VAL A 223 20.63 9.27 4.82
C VAL A 223 19.44 9.37 3.90
N ARG A 224 19.35 8.50 2.90
CA ARG A 224 18.12 8.33 2.09
C ARG A 224 17.31 7.18 2.64
N VAL A 225 16.06 7.47 2.98
CA VAL A 225 15.06 6.48 3.40
C VAL A 225 14.00 6.37 2.32
N VAL A 226 13.64 5.15 1.95
CA VAL A 226 12.66 4.84 0.90
C VAL A 226 11.64 3.87 1.48
N THR A 227 10.36 4.10 1.23
CA THR A 227 9.29 3.13 1.49
C THR A 227 8.64 2.72 0.20
N THR A 228 8.25 1.44 0.13
CA THR A 228 7.56 0.88 -1.04
C THR A 228 6.61 -0.22 -0.62
N HIS A 229 5.60 -0.46 -1.46
CA HIS A 229 4.75 -1.63 -1.42
C HIS A 229 4.72 -2.23 -2.83
N LEU A 230 5.43 -3.34 -3.04
CA LEU A 230 5.48 -4.02 -4.32
C LEU A 230 4.21 -4.82 -4.56
N GLU A 231 3.89 -5.10 -5.83
CA GLU A 231 2.68 -5.82 -6.17
C GLU A 231 2.75 -7.29 -5.75
N SER A 232 1.65 -7.80 -5.23
CA SER A 232 1.51 -9.22 -4.93
C SER A 232 1.29 -10.04 -6.21
N GLY A 233 1.64 -11.32 -6.15
CA GLY A 233 1.26 -12.29 -7.18
C GLY A 233 -0.18 -12.74 -6.99
N TRP A 234 -0.86 -13.06 -8.09
CA TRP A 234 -2.26 -13.48 -8.09
C TRP A 234 -2.42 -14.92 -8.54
N LYS A 235 -3.35 -15.63 -7.88
CA LYS A 235 -3.72 -16.98 -8.28
C LYS A 235 -4.23 -16.98 -9.72
N GLY A 236 -3.54 -17.71 -10.60
CA GLY A 236 -3.90 -17.84 -12.01
C GLY A 236 -3.42 -16.72 -12.92
N VAL A 237 -2.58 -15.81 -12.43
CA VAL A 237 -1.90 -14.81 -13.24
C VAL A 237 -0.41 -15.07 -13.24
N ASP A 238 0.11 -15.32 -14.45
CA ASP A 238 1.48 -15.74 -14.70
C ASP A 238 2.48 -14.57 -14.68
N MET A 239 2.33 -13.65 -13.73
CA MET A 239 3.22 -12.49 -13.60
C MET A 239 3.83 -12.42 -12.20
N VAL A 240 5.09 -12.01 -12.12
CA VAL A 240 5.72 -11.61 -10.85
C VAL A 240 6.07 -10.12 -10.95
N PRO A 241 5.07 -9.22 -10.86
CA PRO A 241 5.31 -7.79 -11.00
C PRO A 241 6.29 -7.29 -9.94
N SER A 242 6.25 -7.82 -8.74
CA SER A 242 7.16 -7.43 -7.65
C SER A 242 8.64 -7.53 -8.02
N ALA A 243 9.04 -8.58 -8.77
CA ALA A 243 10.44 -8.73 -9.17
C ALA A 243 10.87 -7.67 -10.21
N GLU A 244 9.99 -7.29 -11.15
CA GLU A 244 10.25 -6.21 -12.11
C GLU A 244 10.29 -4.85 -11.41
N GLN A 245 9.34 -4.62 -10.51
CA GLN A 245 9.31 -3.40 -9.68
C GLN A 245 10.56 -3.29 -8.81
N ALA A 246 11.03 -4.38 -8.20
CA ALA A 246 12.29 -4.40 -7.45
C ALA A 246 13.50 -4.09 -8.34
N ARG A 247 13.54 -4.60 -9.59
CA ARG A 247 14.59 -4.26 -10.56
C ARG A 247 14.62 -2.77 -10.89
N GLN A 248 13.45 -2.18 -11.12
CA GLN A 248 13.35 -0.74 -11.35
C GLN A 248 13.81 0.03 -10.12
N LEU A 249 13.35 -0.32 -8.92
CA LEU A 249 13.75 0.31 -7.66
C LEU A 249 15.28 0.29 -7.48
N VAL A 250 15.92 -0.86 -7.73
CA VAL A 250 17.38 -1.00 -7.69
C VAL A 250 18.07 -0.08 -8.71
N ALA A 251 17.54 0.00 -9.93
CA ALA A 251 18.08 0.86 -10.99
C ALA A 251 17.95 2.34 -10.63
N ASP A 252 16.78 2.77 -10.18
CA ASP A 252 16.50 4.16 -9.81
C ASP A 252 17.36 4.63 -8.64
N LEU A 253 17.62 3.76 -7.67
CA LEU A 253 18.45 4.07 -6.50
C LEU A 253 19.95 3.85 -6.72
N SER A 254 20.36 3.36 -7.91
CA SER A 254 21.76 3.02 -8.21
C SER A 254 22.75 4.19 -8.11
N THR A 255 22.26 5.41 -8.30
CA THR A 255 23.08 6.64 -8.21
C THR A 255 23.19 7.20 -6.79
N THR A 256 22.47 6.64 -5.82
CA THR A 256 22.53 7.04 -4.42
C THR A 256 23.90 6.72 -3.83
N THR A 257 24.59 7.72 -3.26
CA THR A 257 25.95 7.58 -2.71
C THR A 257 26.01 7.70 -1.18
N VAL A 258 24.91 8.10 -0.57
CA VAL A 258 24.77 8.19 0.90
C VAL A 258 24.23 6.88 1.47
N PRO A 259 24.32 6.64 2.79
CA PRO A 259 23.61 5.55 3.44
C PRO A 259 22.17 5.46 2.96
N LEU A 260 21.78 4.27 2.55
CA LEU A 260 20.49 4.01 1.94
C LEU A 260 19.73 2.96 2.74
N ILE A 261 18.49 3.27 3.10
CA ILE A 261 17.55 2.38 3.79
C ILE A 261 16.32 2.27 2.91
N VAL A 262 15.93 1.06 2.57
CA VAL A 262 14.70 0.76 1.80
C VAL A 262 13.85 -0.16 2.65
N LEU A 263 12.62 0.23 2.94
CA LEU A 263 11.74 -0.53 3.81
C LEU A 263 10.33 -0.64 3.21
N GLY A 264 9.56 -1.61 3.68
CA GLY A 264 8.18 -1.79 3.27
C GLY A 264 7.81 -3.24 3.02
N ASP A 265 6.66 -3.41 2.38
CA ASP A 265 6.12 -4.69 1.96
C ASP A 265 6.59 -5.02 0.53
N PHE A 266 7.41 -6.06 0.43
CA PHE A 266 7.98 -6.49 -0.86
C PHE A 266 7.16 -7.58 -1.54
N ASN A 267 6.11 -8.07 -0.89
CA ASN A 267 5.28 -9.16 -1.40
C ASN A 267 6.10 -10.34 -1.96
N SER A 268 7.22 -10.65 -1.32
CA SER A 268 8.19 -11.65 -1.78
C SER A 268 8.90 -12.30 -0.59
N ASP A 269 8.58 -13.56 -0.35
CA ASP A 269 9.23 -14.34 0.71
C ASP A 269 10.61 -14.84 0.24
N PRO A 270 11.63 -14.89 1.10
CA PRO A 270 12.96 -15.45 0.77
C PRO A 270 12.94 -16.88 0.24
N ARG A 271 11.86 -17.62 0.51
CA ARG A 271 11.64 -18.98 0.03
C ARG A 271 10.99 -19.06 -1.33
N ASP A 272 10.55 -17.93 -1.89
CA ASP A 272 9.96 -17.87 -3.24
C ASP A 272 10.99 -18.31 -4.29
N PRO A 273 10.52 -18.88 -5.41
CA PRO A 273 11.41 -19.31 -6.50
C PRO A 273 12.27 -18.15 -7.02
N ARG A 274 13.57 -18.39 -7.12
CA ARG A 274 14.53 -17.38 -7.63
C ARG A 274 14.64 -17.39 -9.15
N VAL A 275 14.47 -18.57 -9.74
CA VAL A 275 14.62 -18.79 -11.19
C VAL A 275 13.54 -19.73 -11.69
N ALA A 276 13.24 -19.64 -12.98
CA ALA A 276 12.31 -20.53 -13.65
C ALA A 276 12.59 -22.03 -13.36
N GLY A 277 11.56 -22.78 -13.10
CA GLY A 277 11.66 -24.21 -12.84
C GLY A 277 12.30 -24.59 -11.52
N SER A 278 12.73 -23.62 -10.66
CA SER A 278 13.21 -23.92 -9.33
C SER A 278 12.02 -24.12 -8.39
N SER A 279 12.01 -25.24 -7.65
CA SER A 279 11.08 -25.42 -6.56
C SER A 279 11.48 -24.55 -5.39
N ASN A 280 10.51 -23.97 -4.72
CA ASN A 280 10.71 -23.32 -3.43
C ASN A 280 11.01 -24.40 -2.36
N PRO A 281 12.22 -24.51 -1.81
CA PRO A 281 12.61 -25.61 -0.92
C PRO A 281 11.96 -25.57 0.46
N GLY A 282 11.19 -24.56 0.77
CA GLY A 282 10.47 -24.41 2.04
C GLY A 282 9.14 -23.75 1.84
N GLY A 283 8.72 -23.62 0.59
CA GLY A 283 7.55 -22.91 0.22
C GLY A 283 6.31 -23.53 0.79
N SER A 284 5.85 -22.94 1.82
CA SER A 284 4.50 -23.09 2.24
C SER A 284 3.81 -21.83 1.84
N ASN A 285 3.28 -21.83 0.66
CA ASN A 285 2.27 -20.87 0.35
C ASN A 285 0.97 -21.62 0.06
N PRO A 286 0.28 -22.14 1.08
CA PRO A 286 -0.94 -22.89 0.89
C PRO A 286 -2.09 -22.04 0.35
N GLY A 287 -1.94 -20.75 0.32
CA GLY A 287 -2.93 -19.82 -0.24
C GLY A 287 -2.36 -18.88 -1.28
N GLY A 288 -1.15 -19.20 -1.69
CA GLY A 288 -0.64 -18.45 -2.33
C GLY A 288 0.11 -17.70 -3.28
N GLN A 289 1.36 -17.57 -3.16
CA GLN A 289 2.15 -17.07 -4.28
C GLN A 289 2.05 -18.11 -5.39
N PRO A 290 1.79 -17.73 -6.65
CA PRO A 290 1.78 -18.70 -7.73
C PRO A 290 3.11 -19.46 -7.69
N GLU A 291 3.05 -20.78 -7.81
CA GLU A 291 4.20 -21.55 -8.26
C GLU A 291 4.84 -20.77 -9.41
N ALA A 292 6.15 -20.72 -9.49
CA ALA A 292 6.91 -19.89 -10.41
C ALA A 292 6.09 -19.45 -11.63
N SER A 293 5.83 -18.17 -11.76
CA SER A 293 4.91 -17.65 -12.78
C SER A 293 5.35 -18.12 -14.16
N ALA A 294 4.44 -18.23 -15.11
CA ALA A 294 4.76 -18.53 -16.50
C ALA A 294 5.79 -17.55 -17.08
N THR A 295 5.85 -16.33 -16.56
CA THR A 295 6.89 -15.34 -16.92
C THR A 295 8.27 -15.78 -16.46
N CYS A 296 8.37 -16.39 -15.27
CA CYS A 296 9.61 -17.01 -14.80
C CYS A 296 9.92 -18.30 -15.53
N GLU A 297 8.91 -19.14 -15.79
CA GLU A 297 9.05 -20.38 -16.53
C GLU A 297 9.46 -20.16 -18.00
N ALA A 298 9.00 -19.08 -18.60
CA ALA A 298 9.34 -18.70 -19.97
C ALA A 298 10.76 -18.14 -20.14
N GLN A 299 11.55 -17.99 -19.07
CA GLN A 299 12.94 -17.57 -19.19
C GLN A 299 13.78 -18.67 -19.82
N PRO A 300 14.70 -18.32 -20.75
CA PRO A 300 15.53 -19.32 -21.41
C PRO A 300 16.50 -19.97 -20.42
N GLU A 301 16.45 -21.28 -20.33
CA GLU A 301 17.47 -22.11 -19.68
C GLU A 301 18.64 -22.36 -20.63
N PRO A 302 19.88 -22.44 -20.14
CA PRO A 302 20.29 -22.35 -18.73
C PRO A 302 20.45 -20.90 -18.26
N VAL A 303 20.37 -20.69 -16.94
CA VAL A 303 20.70 -19.40 -16.31
C VAL A 303 22.17 -19.11 -16.61
N THR A 304 22.42 -18.04 -17.34
CA THR A 304 23.75 -17.54 -17.68
C THR A 304 24.03 -16.24 -16.94
N ALA A 305 25.27 -15.81 -16.87
CA ALA A 305 25.59 -14.50 -16.29
C ALA A 305 24.84 -13.33 -16.96
N ALA A 306 24.35 -13.52 -18.19
CA ALA A 306 23.61 -12.53 -18.95
C ALA A 306 22.10 -12.48 -18.59
N ASN A 307 21.58 -13.51 -17.94
CA ASN A 307 20.17 -13.59 -17.50
C ASN A 307 20.04 -13.87 -15.98
N ALA A 308 21.15 -13.88 -15.26
CA ALA A 308 21.17 -14.05 -13.80
C ALA A 308 20.49 -12.90 -13.04
N ASP A 309 20.38 -11.74 -13.66
CA ASP A 309 19.66 -10.55 -13.17
C ASP A 309 18.13 -10.64 -13.34
N ARG A 310 17.63 -11.74 -13.90
CA ARG A 310 16.21 -12.02 -14.05
C ARG A 310 15.69 -12.91 -12.91
N ASN A 311 15.90 -12.44 -11.71
CA ASN A 311 15.34 -13.08 -10.54
C ASN A 311 13.81 -12.94 -10.53
N CYS A 312 13.10 -14.03 -10.22
CA CYS A 312 11.64 -14.02 -10.10
C CYS A 312 11.18 -13.58 -8.70
N SER A 313 12.10 -13.33 -7.80
CA SER A 313 11.83 -12.91 -6.42
C SER A 313 12.33 -11.48 -6.21
N ALA A 314 11.48 -10.62 -5.70
CA ALA A 314 11.87 -9.25 -5.34
C ALA A 314 12.91 -9.25 -4.22
N TYR A 315 12.76 -10.11 -3.21
CA TYR A 315 13.74 -10.27 -2.14
C TYR A 315 15.14 -10.57 -2.68
N TRP A 316 15.28 -11.59 -3.54
CA TRP A 316 16.58 -11.97 -4.08
C TRP A 316 17.11 -10.96 -5.07
N THR A 317 16.26 -10.21 -5.77
CA THR A 317 16.67 -9.08 -6.61
C THR A 317 17.37 -8.01 -5.78
N MET A 318 16.87 -7.69 -4.59
CA MET A 318 17.49 -6.75 -3.66
C MET A 318 18.83 -7.30 -3.14
N ILE A 319 18.88 -8.56 -2.69
CA ILE A 319 20.11 -9.19 -2.18
C ILE A 319 21.20 -9.24 -3.23
N GLU A 320 20.89 -9.66 -4.45
CA GLU A 320 21.88 -9.74 -5.56
C GLU A 320 22.36 -8.36 -6.02
N ALA A 321 21.55 -7.32 -5.86
CA ALA A 321 21.94 -5.94 -6.08
C ALA A 321 22.85 -5.37 -4.97
N GLY A 322 23.18 -6.17 -3.96
CA GLY A 322 24.09 -5.81 -2.88
C GLY A 322 23.44 -5.06 -1.72
N TYR A 323 22.13 -5.18 -1.57
CA TYR A 323 21.44 -4.76 -0.35
C TYR A 323 21.59 -5.84 0.73
N THR A 324 21.63 -5.41 1.97
CA THR A 324 21.63 -6.28 3.14
C THR A 324 20.24 -6.29 3.76
N ASP A 325 19.64 -7.47 3.93
CA ASP A 325 18.45 -7.62 4.79
C ASP A 325 18.88 -7.31 6.22
N SER A 326 18.33 -6.25 6.78
CA SER A 326 18.64 -5.73 8.11
C SER A 326 17.69 -6.26 9.18
N GLY A 327 16.71 -7.09 8.78
CA GLY A 327 15.78 -7.72 9.68
C GLY A 327 16.42 -8.87 10.48
N PRO A 328 15.69 -9.44 11.46
CA PRO A 328 16.03 -10.73 12.00
C PRO A 328 16.00 -11.79 10.89
N ASP A 329 16.66 -12.93 11.12
CA ASP A 329 16.73 -14.01 10.12
C ASP A 329 15.36 -14.31 9.50
N ALA A 330 15.21 -13.96 8.22
CA ALA A 330 13.96 -14.10 7.49
C ALA A 330 13.59 -15.57 7.24
N MET A 331 14.52 -16.50 7.40
CA MET A 331 14.26 -17.95 7.32
C MET A 331 13.73 -18.54 8.64
N ASP A 332 13.88 -17.82 9.78
CA ASP A 332 13.30 -18.26 11.05
C ASP A 332 11.79 -18.03 11.03
N PRO A 333 10.97 -19.09 11.24
CA PRO A 333 9.50 -18.97 11.29
C PRO A 333 8.98 -17.93 12.28
N LYS A 334 9.70 -17.66 13.35
CA LYS A 334 9.33 -16.66 14.35
C LYS A 334 9.37 -15.23 13.86
N ASN A 335 10.02 -15.01 12.72
CA ASN A 335 10.18 -13.70 12.11
C ASN A 335 9.28 -13.50 10.89
N ARG A 336 8.23 -14.31 10.73
CA ARG A 336 7.21 -14.12 9.67
C ARG A 336 6.41 -12.85 9.93
N THR A 337 5.98 -12.20 8.87
CA THR A 337 5.32 -10.91 8.97
C THR A 337 3.91 -10.87 8.39
N TRP A 338 3.47 -11.92 7.68
CA TRP A 338 2.15 -11.94 7.06
C TRP A 338 1.48 -13.32 7.11
N GLY A 339 0.14 -13.32 7.15
CA GLY A 339 -0.67 -14.53 7.12
C GLY A 339 -1.92 -14.53 8.01
N ALA A 340 -2.20 -13.41 8.68
CA ALA A 340 -3.43 -13.25 9.44
C ALA A 340 -4.68 -13.32 8.54
N ASN A 341 -5.82 -13.60 9.14
CA ASN A 341 -7.10 -13.56 8.44
C ASN A 341 -7.50 -12.13 8.08
N ALA A 342 -8.23 -11.98 7.00
CA ALA A 342 -8.72 -10.70 6.52
C ALA A 342 -9.69 -9.98 7.50
N ASP A 343 -10.32 -10.71 8.39
CA ASP A 343 -11.13 -10.15 9.50
C ASP A 343 -10.30 -9.82 10.74
N LEU A 344 -8.98 -10.04 10.67
CA LEU A 344 -8.02 -9.83 11.74
C LEU A 344 -8.24 -10.68 13.00
N ALA A 345 -9.20 -11.58 13.00
CA ALA A 345 -9.59 -12.41 14.16
C ALA A 345 -8.69 -13.66 14.35
N GLY A 346 -7.54 -13.67 13.74
CA GLY A 346 -6.55 -14.77 13.85
C GLY A 346 -6.00 -15.21 12.50
N PRO A 347 -5.41 -16.41 12.43
CA PRO A 347 -4.81 -16.89 11.20
C PRO A 347 -5.85 -17.23 10.13
N LYS A 348 -5.45 -17.11 8.86
CA LYS A 348 -6.23 -17.72 7.77
C LYS A 348 -6.30 -19.24 8.01
N PRO A 349 -7.50 -19.85 7.90
CA PRO A 349 -7.67 -21.28 8.22
C PRO A 349 -6.71 -22.19 7.47
N GLU A 350 -6.53 -21.94 6.17
CA GLU A 350 -5.64 -22.70 5.30
C GLU A 350 -4.15 -22.54 5.66
N ARG A 351 -3.80 -21.52 6.44
CA ARG A 351 -2.43 -21.22 6.88
C ARG A 351 -2.14 -21.72 8.30
N LEU A 352 -3.17 -21.96 9.10
CA LEU A 352 -3.02 -22.31 10.51
C LEU A 352 -2.18 -23.57 10.69
N GLU A 353 -2.49 -24.66 9.97
CA GLU A 353 -1.74 -25.91 10.07
C GLU A 353 -0.26 -25.70 9.77
N VAL A 354 0.04 -24.97 8.69
CA VAL A 354 1.41 -24.66 8.25
C VAL A 354 2.13 -23.78 9.27
N SER A 355 1.47 -22.76 9.79
CA SER A 355 2.07 -21.86 10.78
C SER A 355 2.41 -22.58 12.07
N LEU A 356 1.55 -23.51 12.53
CA LEU A 356 1.79 -24.34 13.71
C LEU A 356 2.95 -25.31 13.48
N GLU A 357 3.07 -25.94 12.30
CA GLU A 357 4.22 -26.78 11.95
C GLU A 357 5.53 -25.97 11.96
N GLN A 358 5.48 -24.70 11.63
CA GLN A 358 6.61 -23.76 11.67
C GLN A 358 6.86 -23.19 13.07
N GLY A 359 6.01 -23.46 14.05
CA GLY A 359 6.12 -22.94 15.41
C GLY A 359 5.66 -21.48 15.54
N ASN A 360 4.75 -21.02 14.66
CA ASN A 360 4.11 -19.72 14.71
C ASN A 360 2.61 -19.89 14.93
N ASP A 361 2.13 -19.50 16.08
CA ASP A 361 0.72 -19.63 16.51
C ASP A 361 -0.17 -18.46 16.10
N ALA A 362 0.42 -17.39 15.57
CA ALA A 362 -0.31 -16.23 15.07
C ALA A 362 -0.80 -16.38 13.61
N GLY A 363 -0.46 -17.49 12.96
CA GLY A 363 -0.83 -17.76 11.58
C GLY A 363 0.04 -17.06 10.53
N PHE A 364 1.08 -16.35 10.94
CA PHE A 364 2.02 -15.73 10.00
C PHE A 364 2.89 -16.81 9.35
N THR A 365 2.77 -16.97 8.04
CA THR A 365 3.47 -17.99 7.27
C THR A 365 4.54 -17.45 6.36
N ASP A 366 4.49 -16.17 6.03
CA ASP A 366 5.37 -15.52 5.07
C ASP A 366 6.11 -14.34 5.68
N ARG A 367 7.33 -14.07 5.19
CA ARG A 367 8.09 -12.88 5.49
C ARG A 367 8.04 -11.96 4.26
N LEU A 368 7.20 -10.94 4.29
CA LEU A 368 6.98 -10.02 3.17
C LEU A 368 7.53 -8.61 3.43
N ASP A 369 7.65 -8.24 4.70
CA ASP A 369 8.11 -6.92 5.12
C ASP A 369 9.61 -6.94 5.44
N PHE A 370 10.35 -5.97 4.92
CA PHE A 370 11.81 -5.88 5.05
C PHE A 370 12.29 -4.47 5.36
N VAL A 371 13.50 -4.41 5.92
CA VAL A 371 14.37 -3.23 5.94
C VAL A 371 15.69 -3.62 5.29
N PHE A 372 15.94 -3.15 4.10
CA PHE A 372 17.18 -3.32 3.37
C PHE A 372 18.10 -2.12 3.56
N THR A 373 19.40 -2.39 3.71
CA THR A 373 20.42 -1.34 3.85
C THR A 373 21.52 -1.47 2.81
N ARG A 374 22.11 -0.33 2.43
CA ARG A 374 23.23 -0.24 1.46
C ARG A 374 24.07 1.01 1.72
N ASN A 375 25.20 1.13 1.04
CA ASN A 375 26.07 2.32 1.03
C ASN A 375 26.55 2.76 2.41
N GLY A 376 26.93 1.82 3.27
CA GLY A 376 27.45 2.10 4.60
C GLY A 376 26.36 2.26 5.69
N ALA A 377 25.09 2.12 5.34
CA ALA A 377 24.04 1.90 6.34
C ALA A 377 24.20 0.49 6.91
N THR A 378 24.33 0.36 8.23
CA THR A 378 24.61 -0.92 8.90
C THR A 378 23.59 -1.16 10.02
N PRO A 379 22.90 -2.30 10.05
CA PRO A 379 21.95 -2.58 11.12
C PRO A 379 22.67 -2.77 12.45
N VAL A 380 22.15 -2.15 13.50
CA VAL A 380 22.63 -2.29 14.88
C VAL A 380 21.72 -3.21 15.68
N ARG A 381 20.42 -3.04 15.48
CA ARG A 381 19.37 -3.86 16.11
C ARG A 381 18.15 -3.86 15.21
N THR A 382 17.52 -5.00 15.11
CA THR A 382 16.29 -5.18 14.32
C THR A 382 15.34 -6.12 15.04
N GLU A 383 14.05 -5.91 14.84
CA GLU A 383 13.01 -6.63 15.56
C GLU A 383 11.72 -6.70 14.73
N VAL A 384 11.09 -7.87 14.70
CA VAL A 384 9.71 -8.06 14.24
C VAL A 384 8.81 -7.98 15.46
N PHE A 385 7.69 -7.29 15.33
CA PHE A 385 6.71 -7.14 16.42
C PHE A 385 5.29 -7.25 15.85
N GLY A 386 4.32 -7.57 16.71
CA GLY A 386 2.93 -7.75 16.31
C GLY A 386 2.64 -9.08 15.62
N ASN A 387 3.56 -10.05 15.71
CA ASN A 387 3.41 -11.39 15.11
C ASN A 387 3.19 -12.51 16.15
N ILE A 388 2.83 -12.17 17.37
CA ILE A 388 2.54 -13.12 18.44
C ILE A 388 1.06 -13.03 18.77
N TRP A 389 0.38 -14.17 18.79
CA TRP A 389 -1.01 -14.32 19.15
C TRP A 389 -1.19 -15.20 20.36
N PRO A 390 -2.04 -14.90 21.31
CA PRO A 390 -2.72 -13.62 21.61
C PRO A 390 -1.94 -12.85 22.68
N ASP A 391 -0.93 -12.08 22.31
CA ASP A 391 -0.37 -11.13 23.27
C ASP A 391 -1.40 -10.00 23.46
N THR A 392 -1.93 -9.88 24.68
CA THR A 392 -3.03 -8.97 25.02
C THR A 392 -2.69 -7.51 24.79
N ASP A 393 -1.41 -7.19 24.65
CA ASP A 393 -0.94 -5.82 24.44
C ASP A 393 -0.91 -5.41 22.96
N GLN A 394 -1.14 -6.37 22.05
CA GLN A 394 -1.08 -6.19 20.61
C GLN A 394 -2.40 -6.50 19.90
N VAL A 395 -3.49 -6.58 20.63
CA VAL A 395 -4.82 -6.91 20.10
C VAL A 395 -5.86 -5.92 20.58
N TRP A 396 -6.90 -5.72 19.79
CA TRP A 396 -8.04 -4.89 20.15
C TRP A 396 -9.30 -5.72 20.34
N SER A 397 -10.28 -5.20 21.08
CA SER A 397 -11.56 -5.86 21.27
C SER A 397 -12.45 -5.58 20.04
N CYS A 398 -12.63 -6.60 19.20
CA CYS A 398 -13.64 -6.63 18.16
C CYS A 398 -14.87 -7.36 18.70
N ASP A 399 -16.07 -6.78 18.52
CA ASP A 399 -17.30 -7.43 18.98
C ASP A 399 -17.85 -8.40 17.91
N ASP A 400 -18.78 -9.27 18.32
CA ASP A 400 -19.36 -10.30 17.44
C ASP A 400 -20.09 -9.70 16.22
N SER A 401 -20.44 -8.43 16.25
CA SER A 401 -21.14 -7.75 15.15
C SER A 401 -20.19 -7.28 14.03
N SER A 402 -18.91 -7.17 14.33
CA SER A 402 -17.86 -6.82 13.36
C SER A 402 -17.23 -8.04 12.69
N GLN A 403 -17.56 -9.25 13.12
CA GLN A 403 -16.92 -10.45 12.60
C GLN A 403 -17.51 -10.85 11.25
N ILE A 404 -16.62 -10.99 10.29
CA ILE A 404 -16.89 -11.80 9.12
C ILE A 404 -16.92 -13.24 9.62
N ALA A 405 -18.07 -13.90 9.46
CA ALA A 405 -18.27 -15.23 9.99
C ALA A 405 -17.13 -16.16 9.60
N THR A 406 -16.41 -16.66 10.60
CA THR A 406 -15.50 -17.78 10.41
C THR A 406 -16.27 -18.92 9.76
N THR A 407 -15.73 -19.51 8.71
CA THR A 407 -16.39 -20.66 8.09
C THR A 407 -16.42 -21.84 9.06
N GLU A 408 -17.38 -22.76 8.93
CA GLU A 408 -17.46 -23.97 9.75
C GLU A 408 -16.15 -24.78 9.70
N ALA A 409 -15.46 -24.76 8.53
CA ALA A 409 -14.17 -25.42 8.35
C ALA A 409 -13.04 -24.74 9.14
N SER A 410 -13.01 -23.41 9.20
CA SER A 410 -12.00 -22.69 9.98
C SER A 410 -12.16 -22.88 11.46
N SER A 411 -13.39 -22.89 11.96
CA SER A 411 -13.68 -23.14 13.36
C SER A 411 -13.27 -24.56 13.79
N ALA A 412 -13.42 -25.56 12.93
CA ALA A 412 -12.99 -26.93 13.20
C ALA A 412 -11.46 -27.03 13.32
N ILE A 413 -10.69 -26.44 12.39
CA ILE A 413 -9.22 -26.45 12.42
C ILE A 413 -8.71 -25.75 13.68
N LEU A 414 -9.27 -24.60 14.03
CA LEU A 414 -8.91 -23.83 15.21
C LEU A 414 -9.17 -24.66 16.49
N ALA A 415 -10.32 -25.32 16.57
CA ALA A 415 -10.69 -26.17 17.71
C ALA A 415 -9.76 -27.37 17.86
N ASP A 416 -9.41 -28.05 16.76
CA ASP A 416 -8.51 -29.21 16.76
C ASP A 416 -7.09 -28.85 17.21
N ASN A 417 -6.67 -27.60 17.00
CA ASN A 417 -5.37 -27.10 17.46
C ASN A 417 -5.43 -26.38 18.83
N GLY A 418 -6.56 -26.45 19.53
CA GLY A 418 -6.74 -25.81 20.84
C GLY A 418 -6.84 -24.29 20.81
N LEU A 419 -6.93 -23.70 19.62
CA LEU A 419 -7.00 -22.24 19.41
C LEU A 419 -8.44 -21.73 19.23
N GLY A 420 -9.39 -22.61 18.90
CA GLY A 420 -10.77 -22.26 18.58
C GLY A 420 -11.50 -21.46 19.66
N GLU A 421 -11.26 -21.76 20.95
CA GLU A 421 -11.82 -20.99 22.07
C GLU A 421 -11.09 -19.65 22.28
N ALA A 422 -9.86 -19.55 21.85
CA ALA A 422 -9.05 -18.31 21.97
C ALA A 422 -9.41 -17.28 20.89
N ILE A 423 -9.75 -17.75 19.70
CA ILE A 423 -10.00 -16.94 18.52
C ILE A 423 -11.51 -16.74 18.30
N SER A 424 -12.31 -17.84 18.37
CA SER A 424 -13.77 -17.73 18.27
C SER A 424 -14.39 -17.43 19.62
N GLY A 425 -14.89 -16.25 19.85
CA GLY A 425 -15.72 -15.90 21.01
C GLY A 425 -15.06 -15.01 22.06
N ARG A 426 -13.84 -14.53 21.87
CA ARG A 426 -13.24 -13.50 22.72
C ARG A 426 -13.33 -12.09 22.14
N GLY A 427 -13.78 -11.94 20.90
CA GLY A 427 -13.86 -10.63 20.26
C GLY A 427 -12.53 -9.88 20.26
N VAL A 428 -11.43 -10.59 19.94
CA VAL A 428 -10.06 -10.05 19.98
C VAL A 428 -9.44 -10.16 18.60
N CYS A 429 -8.98 -9.02 18.06
CA CYS A 429 -8.45 -8.93 16.71
C CYS A 429 -7.06 -8.28 16.69
N LEU A 430 -6.25 -8.61 15.67
CA LEU A 430 -4.98 -7.96 15.39
C LEU A 430 -5.19 -6.53 14.85
N PRO A 431 -4.25 -5.61 15.05
CA PRO A 431 -4.35 -4.25 14.50
C PRO A 431 -4.18 -4.22 12.96
N THR A 432 -3.55 -5.22 12.37
CA THR A 432 -3.33 -5.39 10.93
C THR A 432 -2.98 -6.84 10.65
N ASP A 433 -3.10 -7.28 9.40
CA ASP A 433 -2.74 -8.63 8.96
C ASP A 433 -1.23 -8.81 8.71
N HIS A 434 -0.45 -7.75 8.90
CA HIS A 434 1.01 -7.77 8.88
C HIS A 434 1.60 -7.54 10.27
N ALA A 435 2.81 -8.05 10.48
CA ALA A 435 3.68 -7.63 11.57
C ALA A 435 4.49 -6.39 11.18
N GLY A 436 4.92 -5.62 12.16
CA GLY A 436 5.81 -4.50 11.96
C GLY A 436 7.28 -4.90 12.04
N LEU A 437 8.14 -4.11 11.42
CA LEU A 437 9.59 -4.26 11.46
C LEU A 437 10.24 -2.97 11.95
N LEU A 438 11.01 -3.06 13.04
CA LEU A 438 11.79 -1.96 13.58
C LEU A 438 13.27 -2.21 13.35
N ALA A 439 14.01 -1.22 12.86
CA ALA A 439 15.46 -1.28 12.73
C ALA A 439 16.13 -0.01 13.27
N VAL A 440 17.21 -0.20 14.02
CA VAL A 440 18.17 0.84 14.38
C VAL A 440 19.37 0.66 13.45
N VAL A 441 19.67 1.65 12.65
CA VAL A 441 20.67 1.59 11.59
C VAL A 441 21.75 2.65 11.84
N ASP A 442 23.01 2.25 11.90
CA ASP A 442 24.18 3.14 11.93
C ASP A 442 24.39 3.70 10.51
N VAL A 443 24.39 5.02 10.40
CA VAL A 443 24.61 5.76 9.16
C VAL A 443 25.87 6.63 9.22
N SER A 444 26.67 6.49 10.28
CA SER A 444 27.88 7.30 10.54
C SER A 444 29.00 7.08 9.52
N ALA A 445 28.98 5.96 8.79
CA ALA A 445 29.96 5.67 7.73
C ALA A 445 29.72 6.45 6.43
N GLY A 446 28.59 7.16 6.33
CA GLY A 446 28.29 8.00 5.17
C GLY A 446 29.20 9.22 5.03
N PRO A 447 29.24 9.83 3.85
CA PRO A 447 30.00 11.04 3.62
C PRO A 447 29.51 12.17 4.54
N ALA A 448 30.46 12.90 5.14
CA ALA A 448 30.12 14.04 5.96
C ALA A 448 29.48 15.15 5.12
N GLY A 449 28.40 15.71 5.62
CA GLY A 449 27.66 16.80 4.98
C GLY A 449 26.17 16.51 4.88
N SER A 450 25.36 17.51 5.21
CA SER A 450 23.89 17.42 5.14
C SER A 450 23.43 18.03 3.80
N ILE A 451 23.61 17.29 2.70
CA ILE A 451 23.29 17.74 1.35
C ILE A 451 22.34 16.73 0.72
N ALA A 452 21.21 17.22 0.20
CA ALA A 452 20.27 16.40 -0.57
C ALA A 452 20.98 15.75 -1.77
N GLN A 453 20.66 14.48 -2.00
CA GLN A 453 21.19 13.74 -3.15
C GLN A 453 20.37 14.06 -4.41
N PRO A 454 20.88 13.76 -5.62
CA PRO A 454 20.05 13.78 -6.82
C PRO A 454 18.78 12.95 -6.61
N ALA A 455 17.65 13.49 -7.04
CA ALA A 455 16.38 12.76 -6.99
C ALA A 455 16.46 11.49 -7.84
N PRO A 456 15.86 10.37 -7.43
CA PRO A 456 15.62 9.24 -8.30
C PRO A 456 14.84 9.68 -9.56
N PRO A 457 14.92 8.92 -10.66
CA PRO A 457 14.07 9.17 -11.82
C PRO A 457 12.58 9.21 -11.41
N ASP A 458 11.84 10.15 -12.00
CA ASP A 458 10.40 10.23 -11.84
C ASP A 458 9.76 9.58 -13.07
N HIS A 459 9.10 8.45 -12.86
CA HIS A 459 8.39 7.68 -13.89
C HIS A 459 6.89 7.99 -13.91
N SER A 460 6.41 8.92 -13.08
CA SER A 460 5.02 9.37 -13.10
C SER A 460 4.72 10.10 -14.42
N SER A 461 4.35 9.33 -15.43
CA SER A 461 3.92 9.88 -16.70
C SER A 461 2.46 10.33 -16.60
N LEU A 462 2.15 11.48 -17.22
CA LEU A 462 0.77 11.90 -17.49
C LEU A 462 0.10 10.80 -18.34
N ARG A 463 -0.53 9.84 -17.68
CA ARG A 463 -1.28 8.78 -18.35
C ARG A 463 -2.69 9.24 -18.60
N ILE A 464 -3.07 9.19 -19.85
CA ILE A 464 -4.44 9.41 -20.26
C ILE A 464 -5.11 8.05 -20.14
N ASP A 465 -5.92 7.87 -19.10
CA ASP A 465 -6.74 6.69 -18.91
C ASP A 465 -7.74 6.46 -20.06
N LEU A 466 -8.41 5.32 -20.08
CA LEU A 466 -9.40 5.00 -21.11
C LEU A 466 -10.48 6.09 -21.21
N LEU A 467 -10.89 6.68 -20.09
CA LEU A 467 -11.86 7.77 -20.06
C LEU A 467 -11.29 9.04 -20.71
N GLY A 468 -10.03 9.37 -20.41
CA GLY A 468 -9.30 10.46 -21.04
C GLY A 468 -9.18 10.26 -22.56
N TRP A 469 -8.84 9.05 -23.03
CA TRP A 469 -8.82 8.73 -24.45
C TRP A 469 -10.21 8.81 -25.10
N LEU A 470 -11.27 8.34 -24.42
CA LEU A 470 -12.64 8.48 -24.91
C LEU A 470 -13.06 9.93 -25.00
N LEU A 471 -12.72 10.76 -24.03
CA LEU A 471 -13.01 12.20 -24.05
C LEU A 471 -12.24 12.90 -25.19
N ILE A 472 -10.99 12.55 -25.42
CA ILE A 472 -10.19 13.08 -26.56
C ILE A 472 -10.83 12.67 -27.88
N ILE A 473 -11.17 11.37 -28.03
CA ILE A 473 -11.82 10.87 -29.25
C ILE A 473 -13.16 11.57 -29.50
N MET A 474 -14.00 11.69 -28.46
CA MET A 474 -15.27 12.42 -28.56
C MET A 474 -15.06 13.89 -28.90
N GLY A 475 -14.06 14.55 -28.30
CA GLY A 475 -13.70 15.93 -28.61
C GLY A 475 -13.27 16.10 -30.06
N VAL A 476 -12.43 15.20 -30.58
CA VAL A 476 -12.00 15.19 -31.98
C VAL A 476 -13.19 14.96 -32.91
N LEU A 477 -14.07 14.00 -32.63
CA LEU A 477 -15.27 13.73 -33.43
C LEU A 477 -16.21 14.93 -33.46
N LEU A 478 -16.40 15.60 -32.31
CA LEU A 478 -17.21 16.83 -32.22
C LEU A 478 -16.60 17.96 -33.07
N LEU A 479 -15.27 18.12 -32.98
CA LEU A 479 -14.56 19.13 -33.78
C LEU A 479 -14.73 18.86 -35.27
N VAL A 480 -14.58 17.62 -35.72
CA VAL A 480 -14.78 17.22 -37.11
C VAL A 480 -16.22 17.49 -37.55
N LEU A 481 -17.20 17.18 -36.71
CA LEU A 481 -18.62 17.49 -37.00
C LEU A 481 -18.86 18.97 -37.15
N ILE A 482 -18.29 19.78 -36.25
CA ILE A 482 -18.38 21.27 -36.34
C ILE A 482 -17.76 21.76 -37.65
N LEU A 483 -16.60 21.25 -38.04
CA LEU A 483 -15.94 21.65 -39.28
C LEU A 483 -16.75 21.24 -40.53
N ILE A 484 -17.38 20.09 -40.49
CA ILE A 484 -18.28 19.63 -41.56
C ILE A 484 -19.49 20.57 -41.67
N ILE A 485 -20.17 20.85 -40.56
CA ILE A 485 -21.32 21.74 -40.50
C ILE A 485 -20.92 23.15 -41.02
N TRP A 486 -19.76 23.65 -40.58
CA TRP A 486 -19.25 24.95 -41.03
C TRP A 486 -18.91 24.93 -42.52
N GLY A 487 -18.35 23.83 -43.05
CA GLY A 487 -18.11 23.62 -44.46
C GLY A 487 -19.40 23.71 -45.29
N PHE A 488 -20.45 22.99 -44.88
CA PHE A 488 -21.76 23.01 -45.48
C PHE A 488 -22.40 24.42 -45.42
N TYR A 489 -22.30 25.10 -44.28
CA TYR A 489 -22.78 26.46 -44.10
C TYR A 489 -22.06 27.43 -45.05
N ARG A 490 -20.75 27.33 -45.22
CA ARG A 490 -19.97 28.11 -46.18
C ARG A 490 -20.38 27.85 -47.63
N LEU A 491 -20.59 26.58 -47.99
CA LEU A 491 -21.04 26.21 -49.34
C LEU A 491 -22.43 26.76 -49.65
N ALA A 492 -23.37 26.62 -48.70
CA ALA A 492 -24.74 27.16 -48.84
C ALA A 492 -24.75 28.68 -48.94
N THR A 493 -23.94 29.39 -48.16
CA THR A 493 -23.84 30.84 -48.20
C THR A 493 -23.15 31.35 -49.48
N ARG A 494 -22.15 30.62 -50.00
CA ARG A 494 -21.53 30.91 -51.32
C ARG A 494 -22.52 30.72 -52.45
N GLY A 495 -23.35 29.67 -52.41
CA GLY A 495 -24.42 29.43 -53.40
C GLY A 495 -25.44 30.58 -53.42
N ARG A 496 -25.89 31.04 -52.24
CA ARG A 496 -26.81 32.19 -52.11
C ARG A 496 -26.19 33.49 -52.60
N ARG A 497 -24.92 33.77 -52.34
CA ARG A 497 -24.20 34.94 -52.85
C ARG A 497 -24.02 34.91 -54.37
N ARG A 498 -23.76 33.73 -54.96
CA ARG A 498 -23.68 33.55 -56.42
C ARG A 498 -25.03 33.79 -57.09
N ARG A 499 -26.13 33.25 -56.51
CA ARG A 499 -27.50 33.49 -57.04
C ARG A 499 -27.87 34.97 -57.00
N ARG A 500 -27.64 35.67 -55.87
CA ARG A 500 -27.90 37.12 -55.73
C ARG A 500 -27.09 37.97 -56.73
N ARG A 501 -25.83 37.58 -57.00
CA ARG A 501 -25.00 38.26 -58.02
C ARG A 501 -25.51 37.99 -59.42
N ALA A 502 -25.98 36.79 -59.74
CA ALA A 502 -26.57 36.48 -61.04
C ALA A 502 -27.90 37.19 -61.22
N GLU A 503 -28.75 37.29 -60.23
CA GLU A 503 -30.01 38.04 -60.23
C GLU A 503 -29.78 39.55 -60.40
N ALA A 504 -28.77 40.10 -59.69
CA ALA A 504 -28.40 41.52 -59.86
C ALA A 504 -27.86 41.83 -61.28
N ALA A 505 -27.00 40.94 -61.82
CA ALA A 505 -26.50 41.13 -63.19
C ALA A 505 -27.60 40.94 -64.27
N ALA A 506 -28.61 40.13 -64.03
CA ALA A 506 -29.76 39.97 -64.90
C ALA A 506 -30.73 41.15 -64.82
N ALA A 507 -30.77 41.92 -63.73
CA ALA A 507 -31.54 43.11 -63.57
C ALA A 507 -30.88 44.34 -64.23
N ASP A 508 -29.54 44.39 -64.14
CA ASP A 508 -28.76 45.50 -64.79
C ASP A 508 -28.70 45.38 -66.33
N GLY A 509 -28.89 44.22 -66.87
CA GLY A 509 -28.91 43.98 -68.33
C GLY A 509 -30.30 44.24 -69.00
N ARG A 510 -31.26 44.76 -68.25
CA ARG A 510 -32.61 45.19 -68.78
C ARG A 510 -32.93 46.66 -68.63
N ALA A 511 -31.93 47.53 -68.39
CA ALA A 511 -32.07 48.93 -68.33
C ALA A 511 -31.59 49.56 -69.67
#